data_b9f2454950d088b85fd14f015e03ff73
#
_entry.id   b9f2454950d088b85fd14f015e03ff73
#
_cell.length_a   1.000
_cell.length_b   1.000
_cell.length_c   1.000
_cell.angle_alpha   90.00
_cell.angle_beta   90.00
_cell.angle_gamma   90.00
#
_symmetry.space_group_name_H-M   'P 1'
#
loop_
_entity.id
_entity.type
_entity.pdbx_description
1 polymer ?
#
loop_
_entity_poly.entity_id
_entity_poly.type
_entity_poly.pdbx_seq_one_letter_code
_entity_poly.pdbx_strand_id
1 'polypeptide(L)'
;NAPVEKTDWSPLAGKAVLIWPDRDKPGWEYATQAAQAILAAGAKSCHVLYPPEEAPEGWDAADAVTEGFDLAAFLAHAPRAQMYDIAVEDEPVVGSDESVWGTEDALALAFTRRYHRDWRYVFAWGRWMMWDGQRWRSEDTLAATDLIRSVCRHAAVRADNPKIAAKLASSGTVGGVERLARADRRHAATTAEWDADPWMLNTPGGVVDLKTGRQRPHDRADRMTKITTATPGGECPTWRQFLVEITGGDAELQAYLQRMSGYTLTGSTQEHALFFLYGTGANGKSVFVNTLATILGDYATNAPMDTFMETRTDRHPTDMAG
;
A
#
# COMPACT_ATOMS: atom_id res chain seq x y z
N ASN A 1 -0.79 -26.54 -24.48
CA ASN A 1 -0.41 -26.30 -23.09
C ASN A 1 -0.24 -27.64 -22.36
N ALA A 2 0.84 -27.80 -21.59
CA ALA A 2 1.00 -28.97 -20.75
C ALA A 2 -0.02 -28.90 -19.59
N PRO A 3 -0.66 -30.02 -19.20
CA PRO A 3 -1.56 -30.01 -18.06
C PRO A 3 -0.84 -29.55 -16.79
N VAL A 4 -1.48 -28.68 -16.01
CA VAL A 4 -0.91 -28.12 -14.78
C VAL A 4 -0.41 -29.22 -13.83
N GLU A 5 -1.19 -30.30 -13.69
CA GLU A 5 -0.92 -31.44 -12.83
C GLU A 5 0.30 -32.27 -13.25
N LYS A 6 0.73 -32.16 -14.52
CA LYS A 6 1.88 -32.90 -15.07
C LYS A 6 3.14 -32.04 -15.19
N THR A 7 3.05 -30.78 -14.84
CA THR A 7 4.17 -29.83 -14.91
C THR A 7 4.90 -29.78 -13.58
N ASP A 8 6.24 -29.91 -13.62
CA ASP A 8 7.08 -29.72 -12.43
C ASP A 8 7.28 -28.22 -12.18
N TRP A 9 6.67 -27.72 -11.14
CA TRP A 9 6.76 -26.32 -10.70
C TRP A 9 7.87 -26.06 -9.68
N SER A 10 8.59 -27.09 -9.21
CA SER A 10 9.64 -26.96 -8.19
C SER A 10 10.76 -25.96 -8.53
N PRO A 11 11.16 -25.74 -9.83
CA PRO A 11 12.15 -24.72 -10.15
C PRO A 11 11.73 -23.27 -9.85
N LEU A 12 10.46 -23.05 -9.59
CA LEU A 12 9.91 -21.73 -9.24
C LEU A 12 9.90 -21.46 -7.73
N ALA A 13 10.32 -22.41 -6.90
CA ALA A 13 10.44 -22.24 -5.46
C ALA A 13 11.31 -21.00 -5.12
N GLY A 14 10.82 -20.14 -4.21
CA GLY A 14 11.49 -18.90 -3.81
C GLY A 14 11.48 -17.78 -4.86
N LYS A 15 10.90 -17.99 -6.05
CA LYS A 15 10.80 -16.98 -7.11
C LYS A 15 9.53 -16.13 -6.96
N ALA A 16 9.60 -14.89 -7.42
CA ALA A 16 8.42 -14.09 -7.73
C ALA A 16 7.99 -14.43 -9.17
N VAL A 17 6.77 -14.88 -9.34
CA VAL A 17 6.24 -15.36 -10.61
C VAL A 17 5.13 -14.45 -11.11
N LEU A 18 5.13 -14.21 -12.42
CA LEU A 18 4.10 -13.46 -13.10
C LEU A 18 3.56 -14.33 -14.25
N ILE A 19 2.25 -14.56 -14.26
CA ILE A 19 1.57 -15.31 -15.32
C ILE A 19 0.84 -14.31 -16.21
N TRP A 20 1.03 -14.48 -17.52
CA TRP A 20 0.26 -13.78 -18.55
C TRP A 20 -0.70 -14.80 -19.20
N PRO A 21 -1.99 -14.76 -18.88
CA PRO A 21 -2.96 -15.68 -19.47
C PRO A 21 -3.35 -15.25 -20.89
N ASP A 22 -3.78 -16.20 -21.68
CA ASP A 22 -4.53 -15.90 -22.89
C ASP A 22 -5.81 -15.14 -22.52
N ARG A 23 -6.24 -14.18 -23.33
CA ARG A 23 -7.42 -13.36 -23.08
C ARG A 23 -8.71 -14.11 -23.43
N ASP A 24 -8.92 -15.27 -22.82
CA ASP A 24 -10.12 -16.07 -22.92
C ASP A 24 -10.41 -16.83 -21.61
N LYS A 25 -11.58 -17.46 -21.54
CA LYS A 25 -11.97 -18.20 -20.34
C LYS A 25 -11.04 -19.39 -20.03
N PRO A 26 -10.66 -20.23 -21.01
CA PRO A 26 -9.71 -21.32 -20.78
C PRO A 26 -8.33 -20.84 -20.29
N GLY A 27 -7.81 -19.72 -20.83
CA GLY A 27 -6.55 -19.11 -20.42
C GLY A 27 -6.58 -18.66 -18.96
N TRP A 28 -7.68 -18.06 -18.51
CA TRP A 28 -7.87 -17.69 -17.12
C TRP A 28 -7.97 -18.89 -16.17
N GLU A 29 -8.71 -19.93 -16.56
CA GLU A 29 -8.83 -21.17 -15.79
C GLU A 29 -7.47 -21.85 -15.65
N TYR A 30 -6.70 -21.94 -16.73
CA TYR A 30 -5.33 -22.47 -16.71
C TYR A 30 -4.40 -21.63 -15.81
N ALA A 31 -4.39 -20.31 -15.98
CA ALA A 31 -3.55 -19.42 -15.18
C ALA A 31 -3.82 -19.53 -13.67
N THR A 32 -5.11 -19.68 -13.32
CA THR A 32 -5.53 -19.88 -11.93
C THR A 32 -4.99 -21.18 -11.35
N GLN A 33 -5.15 -22.30 -12.06
CA GLN A 33 -4.65 -23.61 -11.63
C GLN A 33 -3.13 -23.64 -11.57
N ALA A 34 -2.45 -23.07 -12.56
CA ALA A 34 -1.00 -22.98 -12.60
C ALA A 34 -0.45 -22.18 -11.43
N ALA A 35 -1.07 -21.09 -11.10
CA ALA A 35 -0.63 -20.24 -10.02
C ALA A 35 -0.82 -20.87 -8.64
N GLN A 36 -1.89 -21.64 -8.43
CA GLN A 36 -2.06 -22.46 -7.22
C GLN A 36 -0.94 -23.48 -7.08
N ALA A 37 -0.63 -24.21 -8.18
CA ALA A 37 0.45 -25.19 -8.19
C ALA A 37 1.84 -24.56 -7.95
N ILE A 38 2.09 -23.39 -8.53
CA ILE A 38 3.32 -22.60 -8.34
C ILE A 38 3.49 -22.16 -6.88
N LEU A 39 2.44 -21.68 -6.24
CA LEU A 39 2.49 -21.30 -4.83
C LEU A 39 2.65 -22.51 -3.92
N ALA A 40 1.98 -23.63 -4.22
CA ALA A 40 2.15 -24.90 -3.52
C ALA A 40 3.58 -25.45 -3.65
N ALA A 41 4.25 -25.20 -4.77
CA ALA A 41 5.66 -25.53 -4.97
C ALA A 41 6.64 -24.59 -4.24
N GLY A 42 6.16 -23.62 -3.47
CA GLY A 42 6.98 -22.74 -2.64
C GLY A 42 7.48 -21.47 -3.32
N ALA A 43 6.80 -20.97 -4.36
CA ALA A 43 7.11 -19.66 -4.93
C ALA A 43 6.89 -18.54 -3.90
N LYS A 44 7.74 -17.49 -3.96
CA LYS A 44 7.67 -16.34 -3.06
C LYS A 44 6.39 -15.52 -3.27
N SER A 45 5.96 -15.38 -4.51
CA SER A 45 4.71 -14.74 -4.90
C SER A 45 4.31 -15.21 -6.30
N CYS A 46 3.01 -15.19 -6.61
CA CYS A 46 2.51 -15.43 -7.94
C CYS A 46 1.41 -14.42 -8.26
N HIS A 47 1.53 -13.74 -9.39
CA HIS A 47 0.55 -12.78 -9.87
C HIS A 47 0.09 -13.19 -11.28
N VAL A 48 -1.18 -12.92 -11.59
CA VAL A 48 -1.72 -13.08 -12.94
C VAL A 48 -2.02 -11.71 -13.51
N LEU A 49 -1.49 -11.40 -14.70
CA LEU A 49 -1.73 -10.16 -15.41
C LEU A 49 -3.17 -10.12 -15.95
N TYR A 50 -3.74 -8.93 -15.97
CA TYR A 50 -4.93 -8.65 -16.78
C TYR A 50 -4.47 -8.18 -18.15
N PRO A 51 -4.73 -8.93 -19.25
CA PRO A 51 -4.49 -8.45 -20.60
C PRO A 51 -5.27 -7.16 -20.88
N PRO A 52 -4.81 -6.30 -21.82
CA PRO A 52 -5.51 -5.07 -22.18
C PRO A 52 -6.96 -5.33 -22.57
N GLU A 53 -7.88 -4.46 -22.16
CA GLU A 53 -9.32 -4.63 -22.45
C GLU A 53 -9.63 -4.59 -23.95
N GLU A 54 -8.83 -3.86 -24.73
CA GLU A 54 -8.99 -3.72 -26.18
C GLU A 54 -8.38 -4.90 -26.98
N ALA A 55 -7.57 -5.77 -26.34
CA ALA A 55 -6.98 -6.90 -27.03
C ALA A 55 -8.06 -7.92 -27.48
N PRO A 56 -7.88 -8.61 -28.61
CA PRO A 56 -8.85 -9.59 -29.07
C PRO A 56 -8.93 -10.82 -28.14
N GLU A 57 -10.00 -11.59 -28.26
CA GLU A 57 -10.16 -12.87 -27.55
C GLU A 57 -9.04 -13.84 -27.95
N GLY A 58 -8.46 -14.53 -26.97
CA GLY A 58 -7.34 -15.44 -27.16
C GLY A 58 -5.96 -14.77 -27.29
N TRP A 59 -5.87 -13.44 -27.23
CA TRP A 59 -4.62 -12.72 -27.31
C TRP A 59 -3.69 -13.05 -26.14
N ASP A 60 -2.42 -13.35 -26.46
CA ASP A 60 -1.43 -13.81 -25.51
C ASP A 60 -0.12 -12.98 -25.56
N ALA A 61 0.89 -13.39 -24.79
CA ALA A 61 2.19 -12.73 -24.76
C ALA A 61 2.97 -12.88 -26.09
N ALA A 62 2.70 -13.92 -26.88
CA ALA A 62 3.36 -14.10 -28.18
C ALA A 62 2.79 -13.16 -29.23
N ASP A 63 1.47 -12.94 -29.18
CA ASP A 63 0.79 -11.95 -30.01
C ASP A 63 1.31 -10.55 -29.68
N ALA A 64 1.44 -10.20 -28.41
CA ALA A 64 2.00 -8.94 -27.96
C ALA A 64 3.41 -8.68 -28.51
N VAL A 65 4.28 -9.70 -28.51
CA VAL A 65 5.62 -9.59 -29.09
C VAL A 65 5.56 -9.39 -30.61
N THR A 66 4.69 -10.14 -31.28
CA THR A 66 4.56 -10.12 -32.75
C THR A 66 4.03 -8.77 -33.26
N GLU A 67 3.13 -8.16 -32.50
CA GLU A 67 2.52 -6.86 -32.80
C GLU A 67 3.40 -5.67 -32.41
N GLY A 68 4.57 -5.91 -31.78
CA GLY A 68 5.46 -4.85 -31.30
C GLY A 68 4.92 -4.03 -30.13
N PHE A 69 4.09 -4.67 -29.30
CA PHE A 69 3.50 -4.05 -28.13
C PHE A 69 4.59 -3.66 -27.11
N ASP A 70 4.43 -2.50 -26.45
CA ASP A 70 5.40 -2.05 -25.42
C ASP A 70 5.28 -2.89 -24.14
N LEU A 71 5.95 -4.05 -24.17
CA LEU A 71 5.97 -5.00 -23.05
C LEU A 71 6.54 -4.38 -21.77
N ALA A 72 7.56 -3.51 -21.90
CA ALA A 72 8.22 -2.95 -20.73
C ALA A 72 7.29 -1.98 -19.99
N ALA A 73 6.64 -1.09 -20.71
CA ALA A 73 5.66 -0.18 -20.15
C ALA A 73 4.44 -0.93 -19.58
N PHE A 74 3.95 -1.94 -20.30
CA PHE A 74 2.82 -2.73 -19.84
C PHE A 74 3.16 -3.51 -18.56
N LEU A 75 4.26 -4.25 -18.52
CA LEU A 75 4.67 -5.02 -17.33
C LEU A 75 4.94 -4.15 -16.11
N ALA A 76 5.31 -2.88 -16.30
CA ALA A 76 5.51 -1.94 -15.20
C ALA A 76 4.20 -1.48 -14.54
N HIS A 77 3.10 -1.35 -15.32
CA HIS A 77 1.87 -0.70 -14.89
C HIS A 77 0.62 -1.57 -15.00
N ALA A 78 0.71 -2.77 -15.61
CA ALA A 78 -0.43 -3.64 -15.82
C ALA A 78 -1.15 -4.00 -14.51
N PRO A 79 -2.48 -3.97 -14.49
CA PRO A 79 -3.25 -4.52 -13.39
C PRO A 79 -2.90 -5.99 -13.16
N ARG A 80 -2.73 -6.39 -11.90
CA ARG A 80 -2.31 -7.75 -11.53
C ARG A 80 -3.22 -8.30 -10.46
N ALA A 81 -3.75 -9.51 -10.67
CA ALA A 81 -4.35 -10.29 -9.60
C ALA A 81 -3.25 -11.01 -8.83
N GLN A 82 -3.18 -10.83 -7.53
CA GLN A 82 -2.27 -11.59 -6.67
C GLN A 82 -2.94 -12.91 -6.29
N MET A 83 -2.25 -14.04 -6.45
CA MET A 83 -2.89 -15.37 -6.45
C MET A 83 -3.37 -15.90 -5.12
N TYR A 84 -2.98 -15.34 -4.00
CA TYR A 84 -3.69 -15.64 -2.76
C TYR A 84 -5.16 -15.13 -2.81
N ASP A 85 -5.47 -14.21 -3.74
CA ASP A 85 -6.82 -13.73 -3.99
C ASP A 85 -7.69 -14.78 -4.72
N ILE A 86 -7.06 -15.74 -5.41
CA ILE A 86 -7.77 -16.77 -6.21
C ILE A 86 -7.82 -18.11 -5.46
N ALA A 87 -6.84 -18.41 -4.60
CA ALA A 87 -6.77 -19.65 -3.83
C ALA A 87 -7.85 -19.79 -2.73
N VAL A 88 -8.65 -18.77 -2.49
CA VAL A 88 -9.70 -18.76 -1.46
C VAL A 88 -11.06 -19.24 -2.00
N GLU A 89 -11.15 -19.60 -3.30
CA GLU A 89 -12.44 -20.07 -3.87
C GLU A 89 -12.83 -21.50 -3.44
N ASP A 90 -11.93 -22.28 -2.82
CA ASP A 90 -12.19 -23.69 -2.48
C ASP A 90 -12.17 -24.05 -0.99
N GLU A 91 -12.06 -23.12 -0.06
CA GLU A 91 -12.49 -23.47 1.30
C GLU A 91 -14.02 -23.45 1.35
N PRO A 92 -14.65 -24.61 1.56
CA PRO A 92 -16.11 -24.64 1.77
C PRO A 92 -16.39 -23.71 2.94
N VAL A 93 -17.29 -22.76 2.71
CA VAL A 93 -17.89 -21.97 3.79
C VAL A 93 -18.39 -22.97 4.81
N VAL A 94 -17.72 -23.14 5.95
CA VAL A 94 -18.26 -23.91 7.06
C VAL A 94 -19.55 -23.23 7.44
N GLY A 95 -20.68 -23.83 7.05
CA GLY A 95 -22.01 -23.26 7.19
C GLY A 95 -22.58 -22.62 5.91
N SER A 96 -22.16 -23.05 4.70
CA SER A 96 -22.84 -22.66 3.46
C SER A 96 -24.17 -23.40 3.34
N ASP A 97 -25.16 -22.88 4.03
CA ASP A 97 -26.53 -23.04 3.59
C ASP A 97 -26.63 -22.36 2.22
N GLU A 98 -26.86 -23.12 1.15
CA GLU A 98 -27.05 -22.59 -0.21
C GLU A 98 -28.12 -21.49 -0.25
N SER A 99 -28.99 -21.43 0.77
CA SER A 99 -30.03 -20.40 0.94
C SER A 99 -29.47 -18.97 1.17
N VAL A 100 -28.20 -18.81 1.56
CA VAL A 100 -27.60 -17.52 1.92
C VAL A 100 -26.72 -16.96 0.79
N TRP A 101 -26.45 -17.77 -0.25
CA TRP A 101 -25.66 -17.37 -1.40
C TRP A 101 -26.30 -16.14 -2.11
N GLY A 102 -25.45 -15.14 -2.41
CA GLY A 102 -25.92 -13.91 -3.08
C GLY A 102 -26.54 -12.86 -2.16
N THR A 103 -26.54 -13.08 -0.83
CA THR A 103 -26.89 -12.01 0.11
C THR A 103 -25.79 -10.96 0.23
N GLU A 104 -26.13 -9.74 0.61
CA GLU A 104 -25.15 -8.68 0.83
C GLU A 104 -24.10 -9.10 1.87
N ASP A 105 -24.48 -9.85 2.90
CA ASP A 105 -23.57 -10.35 3.92
C ASP A 105 -22.60 -11.39 3.37
N ALA A 106 -23.07 -12.37 2.59
CA ALA A 106 -22.19 -13.37 1.97
C ALA A 106 -21.18 -12.71 1.01
N LEU A 107 -21.61 -11.70 0.24
CA LEU A 107 -20.73 -10.92 -0.64
C LEU A 107 -19.73 -10.08 0.14
N ALA A 108 -20.12 -9.49 1.26
CA ALA A 108 -19.21 -8.76 2.15
C ALA A 108 -18.15 -9.69 2.74
N LEU A 109 -18.55 -10.88 3.18
CA LEU A 109 -17.61 -11.91 3.65
C LEU A 109 -16.67 -12.37 2.55
N ALA A 110 -17.15 -12.53 1.31
CA ALA A 110 -16.31 -12.88 0.17
C ALA A 110 -15.28 -11.79 -0.12
N PHE A 111 -15.68 -10.51 -0.14
CA PHE A 111 -14.77 -9.38 -0.23
C PHE A 111 -13.74 -9.38 0.90
N THR A 112 -14.19 -9.56 2.15
CA THR A 112 -13.31 -9.55 3.32
C THR A 112 -12.29 -10.68 3.27
N ARG A 113 -12.67 -11.90 2.92
CA ARG A 113 -11.73 -13.03 2.78
C ARG A 113 -10.62 -12.70 1.80
N ARG A 114 -10.98 -12.05 0.70
CA ARG A 114 -10.07 -11.73 -0.40
C ARG A 114 -9.12 -10.58 -0.07
N TYR A 115 -9.62 -9.52 0.57
CA TYR A 115 -8.91 -8.24 0.65
C TYR A 115 -8.53 -7.78 2.05
N HIS A 116 -8.93 -8.47 3.12
CA HIS A 116 -8.68 -8.00 4.49
C HIS A 116 -7.20 -7.82 4.84
N ARG A 117 -6.28 -8.46 4.13
CA ARG A 117 -4.84 -8.30 4.40
C ARG A 117 -4.33 -6.93 4.00
N ASP A 118 -4.82 -6.41 2.87
CA ASP A 118 -4.33 -5.18 2.26
C ASP A 118 -5.29 -4.00 2.39
N TRP A 119 -6.45 -4.21 3.02
CA TRP A 119 -7.48 -3.19 3.17
C TRP A 119 -7.93 -3.06 4.62
N ARG A 120 -7.98 -1.82 5.10
CA ARG A 120 -8.52 -1.47 6.43
C ARG A 120 -9.47 -0.30 6.29
N TYR A 121 -10.47 -0.26 7.14
CA TYR A 121 -11.38 0.87 7.22
C TYR A 121 -11.24 1.55 8.58
N VAL A 122 -10.95 2.84 8.58
CA VAL A 122 -10.85 3.65 9.80
C VAL A 122 -12.10 4.52 9.90
N PHE A 123 -13.01 4.10 10.75
CA PHE A 123 -14.32 4.78 10.87
C PHE A 123 -14.18 6.25 11.26
N ALA A 124 -13.29 6.58 12.19
CA ALA A 124 -13.07 7.96 12.63
C ALA A 124 -12.53 8.88 11.51
N TRP A 125 -11.82 8.33 10.52
CA TRP A 125 -11.37 9.06 9.34
C TRP A 125 -12.36 8.98 8.18
N GLY A 126 -13.36 8.10 8.26
CA GLY A 126 -14.35 7.88 7.22
C GLY A 126 -13.79 7.31 5.92
N ARG A 127 -12.65 6.61 5.95
CA ARG A 127 -11.93 6.18 4.75
C ARG A 127 -11.33 4.78 4.83
N TRP A 128 -11.14 4.21 3.67
CA TRP A 128 -10.34 3.02 3.48
C TRP A 128 -8.85 3.36 3.44
N MET A 129 -8.05 2.46 4.00
CA MET A 129 -6.60 2.46 3.91
C MET A 129 -6.16 1.24 3.12
N MET A 130 -5.25 1.41 2.18
CA MET A 130 -4.73 0.38 1.30
C MET A 130 -3.23 0.20 1.50
N TRP A 131 -2.78 -1.03 1.59
CA TRP A 131 -1.37 -1.37 1.61
C TRP A 131 -0.77 -1.33 0.20
N ASP A 132 0.30 -0.54 -0.02
CA ASP A 132 0.95 -0.36 -1.33
C ASP A 132 2.25 -1.20 -1.49
N GLY A 133 2.56 -2.03 -0.50
CA GLY A 133 3.79 -2.82 -0.44
C GLY A 133 4.84 -2.23 0.49
N GLN A 134 4.75 -0.95 0.84
CA GLN A 134 5.69 -0.25 1.70
C GLN A 134 5.02 0.47 2.87
N ARG A 135 3.78 0.93 2.68
CA ARG A 135 3.00 1.64 3.69
C ARG A 135 1.50 1.51 3.45
N TRP A 136 0.74 1.94 4.41
CA TRP A 136 -0.70 2.11 4.26
C TRP A 136 -1.02 3.52 3.74
N ARG A 137 -1.75 3.60 2.64
CA ARG A 137 -2.17 4.86 2.03
C ARG A 137 -3.66 5.06 2.19
N SER A 138 -4.06 6.32 2.37
CA SER A 138 -5.47 6.68 2.21
C SER A 138 -5.93 6.39 0.80
N GLU A 139 -7.03 5.66 0.66
CA GLU A 139 -7.66 5.39 -0.61
C GLU A 139 -8.63 6.53 -0.94
N ASP A 140 -8.46 7.18 -2.08
CA ASP A 140 -9.19 8.38 -2.51
C ASP A 140 -9.79 8.26 -3.93
N THR A 141 -9.72 7.06 -4.53
CA THR A 141 -10.16 6.79 -5.92
C THR A 141 -11.40 5.91 -6.01
N LEU A 142 -12.02 5.52 -4.89
CA LEU A 142 -13.11 4.54 -4.80
C LEU A 142 -12.71 3.12 -5.23
N ALA A 143 -11.43 2.77 -5.16
CA ALA A 143 -10.94 1.44 -5.54
C ALA A 143 -11.55 0.33 -4.68
N ALA A 144 -11.78 0.56 -3.38
CA ALA A 144 -12.50 -0.40 -2.53
C ALA A 144 -13.91 -0.70 -3.06
N THR A 145 -14.65 0.33 -3.48
CA THR A 145 -15.98 0.19 -4.07
C THR A 145 -15.91 -0.57 -5.40
N ASP A 146 -14.89 -0.34 -6.22
CA ASP A 146 -14.73 -1.06 -7.50
C ASP A 146 -14.38 -2.54 -7.29
N LEU A 147 -13.55 -2.87 -6.31
CA LEU A 147 -13.28 -4.26 -5.91
C LEU A 147 -14.57 -4.96 -5.43
N ILE A 148 -15.40 -4.28 -4.63
CA ILE A 148 -16.70 -4.79 -4.21
C ILE A 148 -17.65 -5.00 -5.41
N ARG A 149 -17.67 -4.05 -6.37
CA ARG A 149 -18.42 -4.22 -7.63
C ARG A 149 -17.96 -5.45 -8.39
N SER A 150 -16.65 -5.72 -8.41
CA SER A 150 -16.10 -6.92 -9.03
C SER A 150 -16.64 -8.19 -8.35
N VAL A 151 -16.64 -8.26 -7.02
CA VAL A 151 -17.25 -9.38 -6.27
C VAL A 151 -18.74 -9.56 -6.63
N CYS A 152 -19.50 -8.46 -6.64
CA CYS A 152 -20.93 -8.49 -6.99
C CYS A 152 -21.18 -8.96 -8.44
N ARG A 153 -20.35 -8.52 -9.39
CA ARG A 153 -20.43 -8.96 -10.80
C ARG A 153 -20.13 -10.44 -10.95
N HIS A 154 -19.11 -10.96 -10.29
CA HIS A 154 -18.79 -12.38 -10.30
C HIS A 154 -19.95 -13.22 -9.74
N ALA A 155 -20.58 -12.77 -8.67
CA ALA A 155 -21.77 -13.42 -8.15
C ALA A 155 -22.96 -13.34 -9.13
N ALA A 156 -23.14 -12.21 -9.80
CA ALA A 156 -24.21 -12.03 -10.78
C ALA A 156 -24.09 -12.97 -11.99
N VAL A 157 -22.87 -13.24 -12.45
CA VAL A 157 -22.62 -14.19 -13.57
C VAL A 157 -23.01 -15.62 -13.19
N ARG A 158 -22.95 -15.99 -11.91
CA ARG A 158 -23.31 -17.32 -11.40
C ARG A 158 -24.82 -17.48 -11.14
N ALA A 159 -25.60 -16.40 -11.25
CA ALA A 159 -27.02 -16.43 -10.97
C ALA A 159 -27.81 -16.96 -12.19
N ASP A 160 -28.57 -18.04 -11.98
CA ASP A 160 -29.42 -18.65 -13.06
C ASP A 160 -30.60 -17.74 -13.44
N ASN A 161 -30.99 -16.81 -12.57
CA ASN A 161 -32.13 -15.93 -12.79
C ASN A 161 -31.67 -14.50 -13.14
N PRO A 162 -32.02 -13.96 -14.32
CA PRO A 162 -31.63 -12.61 -14.74
C PRO A 162 -32.05 -11.49 -13.78
N LYS A 163 -33.18 -11.64 -13.07
CA LYS A 163 -33.58 -10.64 -12.06
C LYS A 163 -32.69 -10.66 -10.85
N ILE A 164 -32.22 -11.84 -10.42
CA ILE A 164 -31.25 -11.99 -9.33
C ILE A 164 -29.92 -11.42 -9.78
N ALA A 165 -29.44 -11.77 -10.97
CA ALA A 165 -28.19 -11.21 -11.53
C ALA A 165 -28.21 -9.68 -11.57
N ALA A 166 -29.30 -9.06 -12.06
CA ALA A 166 -29.47 -7.62 -12.11
C ALA A 166 -29.46 -6.99 -10.69
N LYS A 167 -30.09 -7.65 -9.71
CA LYS A 167 -30.08 -7.20 -8.32
C LYS A 167 -28.67 -7.24 -7.73
N LEU A 168 -27.94 -8.35 -7.93
CA LEU A 168 -26.56 -8.52 -7.42
C LEU A 168 -25.61 -7.47 -8.00
N ALA A 169 -25.76 -7.10 -9.27
CA ALA A 169 -24.94 -6.07 -9.92
C ALA A 169 -25.44 -4.63 -9.69
N SER A 170 -26.47 -4.43 -8.86
CA SER A 170 -27.04 -3.11 -8.63
C SER A 170 -26.17 -2.27 -7.69
N SER A 171 -26.21 -0.92 -7.83
CA SER A 171 -25.52 0.01 -6.93
C SER A 171 -26.00 -0.11 -5.48
N GLY A 172 -27.26 -0.47 -5.28
CA GLY A 172 -27.81 -0.71 -3.93
C GLY A 172 -27.11 -1.87 -3.23
N THR A 173 -26.97 -3.01 -3.92
CA THR A 173 -26.24 -4.19 -3.41
C THR A 173 -24.77 -3.86 -3.15
N VAL A 174 -24.08 -3.19 -4.09
CA VAL A 174 -22.69 -2.79 -3.92
C VAL A 174 -22.53 -1.91 -2.65
N GLY A 175 -23.40 -0.91 -2.46
CA GLY A 175 -23.37 -0.06 -1.28
C GLY A 175 -23.73 -0.79 0.02
N GLY A 176 -24.61 -1.80 -0.04
CA GLY A 176 -24.93 -2.67 1.09
C GLY A 176 -23.73 -3.53 1.51
N VAL A 177 -23.09 -4.16 0.54
CA VAL A 177 -21.88 -4.97 0.73
C VAL A 177 -20.75 -4.11 1.34
N GLU A 178 -20.55 -2.90 0.83
CA GLU A 178 -19.52 -2.01 1.34
C GLU A 178 -19.76 -1.64 2.81
N ARG A 179 -20.99 -1.31 3.19
CA ARG A 179 -21.34 -1.01 4.59
C ARG A 179 -21.06 -2.17 5.52
N LEU A 180 -21.37 -3.40 5.11
CA LEU A 180 -21.11 -4.61 5.90
C LEU A 180 -19.62 -4.91 5.98
N ALA A 181 -18.88 -4.77 4.88
CA ALA A 181 -17.43 -4.96 4.85
C ALA A 181 -16.70 -3.99 5.78
N ARG A 182 -17.10 -2.72 5.86
CA ARG A 182 -16.54 -1.71 6.78
C ARG A 182 -16.69 -2.12 8.25
N ALA A 183 -17.75 -2.87 8.58
CA ALA A 183 -18.02 -3.32 9.94
C ALA A 183 -17.28 -4.62 10.31
N ASP A 184 -16.74 -5.35 9.34
CA ASP A 184 -15.99 -6.57 9.61
C ASP A 184 -14.71 -6.28 10.39
N ARG A 185 -14.49 -7.05 11.49
CA ARG A 185 -13.36 -6.84 12.39
C ARG A 185 -11.99 -7.02 11.75
N ARG A 186 -11.91 -7.74 10.64
CA ARG A 186 -10.69 -7.90 9.84
C ARG A 186 -10.33 -6.64 9.06
N HIS A 187 -11.31 -5.80 8.72
CA HIS A 187 -11.10 -4.51 8.07
C HIS A 187 -11.07 -3.34 9.05
N ALA A 188 -11.89 -3.39 10.10
CA ALA A 188 -12.01 -2.28 11.04
C ALA A 188 -10.69 -2.03 11.78
N ALA A 189 -10.25 -0.77 11.80
CA ALA A 189 -9.07 -0.31 12.51
C ALA A 189 -9.38 1.00 13.24
N THR A 190 -8.71 1.21 14.37
CA THR A 190 -8.80 2.47 15.14
C THR A 190 -7.69 3.43 14.74
N THR A 191 -7.84 4.71 15.08
CA THR A 191 -6.81 5.72 14.81
C THR A 191 -5.52 5.47 15.58
N ALA A 192 -5.59 4.86 16.76
CA ALA A 192 -4.43 4.61 17.62
C ALA A 192 -3.49 3.49 17.12
N GLU A 193 -3.93 2.72 16.10
CA GLU A 193 -3.12 1.64 15.55
C GLU A 193 -2.07 2.12 14.53
N TRP A 194 -2.19 3.37 14.06
CA TRP A 194 -1.39 3.89 12.95
C TRP A 194 -0.19 4.71 13.46
N ASP A 195 0.97 4.46 12.85
CA ASP A 195 2.24 5.13 13.18
C ASP A 195 2.52 5.16 14.70
N ALA A 196 2.15 4.09 15.43
CA ALA A 196 2.11 4.06 16.88
C ALA A 196 3.49 3.97 17.55
N ASP A 197 4.49 3.41 16.87
CA ASP A 197 5.84 3.28 17.43
C ASP A 197 6.72 4.47 17.00
N PRO A 198 7.07 5.38 17.94
CA PRO A 198 7.87 6.57 17.63
C PRO A 198 9.34 6.28 17.28
N TRP A 199 9.78 5.02 17.42
CA TRP A 199 11.14 4.60 17.13
C TRP A 199 11.29 3.85 15.81
N MET A 200 10.20 3.62 15.09
CA MET A 200 10.23 3.00 13.78
C MET A 200 10.13 4.05 12.68
N LEU A 201 11.12 4.06 11.80
CA LEU A 201 11.17 4.96 10.64
C LEU A 201 10.99 4.15 9.37
N ASN A 202 9.95 4.45 8.61
CA ASN A 202 9.70 3.83 7.33
C ASN A 202 10.49 4.52 6.22
N THR A 203 11.25 3.75 5.44
CA THR A 203 12.08 4.24 4.33
C THR A 203 11.80 3.41 3.07
N PRO A 204 12.13 3.89 1.86
CA PRO A 204 11.95 3.10 0.64
C PRO A 204 12.65 1.72 0.66
N GLY A 205 13.73 1.58 1.40
CA GLY A 205 14.48 0.33 1.53
C GLY A 205 13.98 -0.60 2.65
N GLY A 206 13.01 -0.18 3.47
CA GLY A 206 12.51 -0.94 4.61
C GLY A 206 12.32 -0.09 5.86
N VAL A 207 11.90 -0.74 6.93
CA VAL A 207 11.67 -0.10 8.24
C VAL A 207 12.94 -0.14 9.06
N VAL A 208 13.35 1.01 9.60
CA VAL A 208 14.53 1.18 10.45
C VAL A 208 14.10 1.33 11.91
N ASP A 209 14.64 0.49 12.77
CA ASP A 209 14.57 0.68 14.22
C ASP A 209 15.62 1.73 14.63
N LEU A 210 15.18 2.91 15.02
CA LEU A 210 16.03 4.05 15.37
C LEU A 210 16.85 3.83 16.67
N LYS A 211 16.45 2.87 17.53
CA LYS A 211 17.23 2.52 18.74
C LYS A 211 18.44 1.66 18.42
N THR A 212 18.31 0.79 17.43
CA THR A 212 19.36 -0.18 17.10
C THR A 212 20.08 0.10 15.78
N GLY A 213 19.49 0.96 14.93
CA GLY A 213 19.96 1.22 13.57
C GLY A 213 19.71 0.05 12.60
N ARG A 214 18.99 -1.00 13.02
CA ARG A 214 18.73 -2.16 12.18
C ARG A 214 17.58 -1.89 11.22
N GLN A 215 17.77 -2.29 9.98
CA GLN A 215 16.74 -2.23 8.94
C GLN A 215 16.15 -3.63 8.70
N ARG A 216 14.86 -3.69 8.45
CA ARG A 216 14.11 -4.89 8.09
C ARG A 216 13.13 -4.60 6.95
N PRO A 217 12.61 -5.64 6.27
CA PRO A 217 11.55 -5.46 5.27
C PRO A 217 10.30 -4.78 5.86
N HIS A 218 9.53 -4.16 4.98
CA HIS A 218 8.22 -3.61 5.32
C HIS A 218 7.27 -4.72 5.79
N ASP A 219 6.43 -4.40 6.77
CA ASP A 219 5.39 -5.30 7.25
C ASP A 219 4.06 -4.53 7.41
N ARG A 220 2.97 -5.10 6.93
CA ARG A 220 1.61 -4.57 7.09
C ARG A 220 1.22 -4.38 8.56
N ALA A 221 1.75 -5.23 9.43
CA ALA A 221 1.48 -5.21 10.86
C ALA A 221 1.99 -3.94 11.54
N ASP A 222 3.00 -3.27 10.97
CA ASP A 222 3.55 -2.02 11.51
C ASP A 222 2.58 -0.85 11.43
N ARG A 223 1.55 -0.94 10.59
CA ARG A 223 0.53 0.11 10.42
C ARG A 223 1.11 1.48 10.08
N MET A 224 2.25 1.53 9.39
CA MET A 224 2.90 2.78 9.02
C MET A 224 2.20 3.43 7.82
N THR A 225 1.90 4.71 7.94
CA THR A 225 1.25 5.51 6.88
C THR A 225 2.23 6.43 6.18
N LYS A 226 3.38 6.71 6.81
CA LYS A 226 4.40 7.65 6.34
C LYS A 226 5.62 6.92 5.82
N ILE A 227 6.35 7.58 4.92
CA ILE A 227 7.62 7.08 4.39
C ILE A 227 8.57 8.25 4.10
N THR A 228 9.86 8.06 4.33
CA THR A 228 10.89 9.01 3.92
C THR A 228 11.11 8.95 2.40
N THR A 229 11.78 9.95 1.84
CA THR A 229 12.15 9.94 0.42
C THR A 229 13.48 9.22 0.15
N ALA A 230 14.26 8.93 1.19
CA ALA A 230 15.58 8.31 1.08
C ALA A 230 15.73 7.13 2.02
N THR A 231 16.51 6.14 1.59
CA THR A 231 16.93 5.00 2.41
C THR A 231 18.27 5.34 3.08
N PRO A 232 18.47 4.99 4.36
CA PRO A 232 19.78 5.16 5.02
C PRO A 232 20.90 4.39 4.29
N GLY A 233 22.07 4.99 4.20
CA GLY A 233 23.25 4.38 3.61
C GLY A 233 23.96 5.28 2.61
N GLY A 234 25.12 4.83 2.14
CA GLY A 234 25.95 5.58 1.18
C GLY A 234 26.75 6.73 1.79
N GLU A 235 27.48 7.41 0.91
CA GLU A 235 28.30 8.58 1.25
C GLU A 235 27.58 9.86 0.88
N CYS A 236 27.79 10.93 1.65
CA CYS A 236 27.18 12.25 1.41
C CYS A 236 28.23 13.38 1.42
N PRO A 237 29.26 13.35 0.54
CA PRO A 237 30.37 14.30 0.60
C PRO A 237 29.91 15.75 0.40
N THR A 238 29.01 16.02 -0.50
CA THR A 238 28.45 17.37 -0.74
C THR A 238 27.75 17.92 0.49
N TRP A 239 26.97 17.09 1.17
CA TRP A 239 26.29 17.49 2.42
C TRP A 239 27.28 17.77 3.54
N ARG A 240 28.30 16.93 3.71
CA ARG A 240 29.37 17.16 4.70
C ARG A 240 30.13 18.45 4.43
N GLN A 241 30.50 18.70 3.18
CA GLN A 241 31.15 19.95 2.78
C GLN A 241 30.26 21.18 3.07
N PHE A 242 28.98 21.11 2.73
CA PHE A 242 28.01 22.16 3.03
C PHE A 242 27.94 22.42 4.54
N LEU A 243 27.92 21.40 5.41
CA LEU A 243 27.92 21.57 6.86
C LEU A 243 29.19 22.28 7.35
N VAL A 244 30.37 21.93 6.83
CA VAL A 244 31.64 22.62 7.14
C VAL A 244 31.56 24.11 6.79
N GLU A 245 31.03 24.43 5.61
CA GLU A 245 30.89 25.80 5.13
C GLU A 245 29.95 26.65 5.99
N ILE A 246 28.72 26.15 6.26
CA ILE A 246 27.73 26.92 7.03
C ILE A 246 28.05 27.06 8.51
N THR A 247 28.94 26.21 9.06
CA THR A 247 29.38 26.27 10.45
C THR A 247 30.75 26.93 10.60
N GLY A 248 31.39 27.34 9.49
CA GLY A 248 32.76 27.89 9.55
C GLY A 248 33.80 26.89 10.06
N GLY A 249 33.54 25.58 9.91
CA GLY A 249 34.43 24.51 10.38
C GLY A 249 34.23 24.12 11.85
N ASP A 250 33.26 24.71 12.56
CA ASP A 250 32.98 24.40 13.97
C ASP A 250 32.46 22.97 14.13
N ALA A 251 33.30 22.07 14.64
CA ALA A 251 32.98 20.65 14.80
C ALA A 251 31.93 20.39 15.89
N GLU A 252 31.86 21.22 16.94
CA GLU A 252 30.86 21.07 17.99
C GLU A 252 29.46 21.43 17.46
N LEU A 253 29.37 22.51 16.69
CA LEU A 253 28.13 22.92 16.04
C LEU A 253 27.68 21.87 15.02
N GLN A 254 28.59 21.28 14.24
CA GLN A 254 28.25 20.17 13.31
C GLN A 254 27.70 18.96 14.07
N ALA A 255 28.33 18.55 15.16
CA ALA A 255 27.89 17.46 16.02
C ALA A 255 26.51 17.77 16.67
N TYR A 256 26.28 19.02 17.05
CA TYR A 256 24.96 19.45 17.54
C TYR A 256 23.90 19.35 16.48
N LEU A 257 24.13 19.86 15.25
CA LEU A 257 23.20 19.75 14.13
C LEU A 257 22.90 18.29 13.76
N GLN A 258 23.89 17.40 13.87
CA GLN A 258 23.70 15.97 13.66
C GLN A 258 22.77 15.36 14.71
N ARG A 259 22.97 15.66 16.00
CA ARG A 259 22.08 15.16 17.07
C ARG A 259 20.68 15.72 16.95
N MET A 260 20.54 17.01 16.65
CA MET A 260 19.26 17.66 16.39
C MET A 260 18.51 16.95 15.24
N SER A 261 19.20 16.73 14.11
CA SER A 261 18.62 16.02 12.96
C SER A 261 18.24 14.57 13.31
N GLY A 262 19.09 13.88 14.09
CA GLY A 262 18.79 12.53 14.59
C GLY A 262 17.55 12.50 15.51
N TYR A 263 17.39 13.49 16.36
CA TYR A 263 16.21 13.61 17.22
C TYR A 263 14.93 13.83 16.40
N THR A 264 14.98 14.64 15.33
CA THR A 264 13.81 14.88 14.47
C THR A 264 13.37 13.65 13.66
N LEU A 265 14.18 12.59 13.56
CA LEU A 265 13.75 11.31 12.97
C LEU A 265 12.83 10.52 13.90
N THR A 266 12.86 10.79 15.19
CA THR A 266 12.03 10.10 16.17
C THR A 266 10.66 10.76 16.30
N GLY A 267 9.63 9.99 16.65
CA GLY A 267 8.34 10.54 17.07
C GLY A 267 8.30 10.99 18.55
N SER A 268 9.46 11.01 19.24
CA SER A 268 9.55 11.36 20.65
C SER A 268 9.54 12.87 20.88
N THR A 269 8.70 13.32 21.79
CA THR A 269 8.64 14.72 22.24
C THR A 269 9.15 14.91 23.69
N GLN A 270 9.86 13.92 24.24
CA GLN A 270 10.28 13.90 25.66
C GLN A 270 11.17 15.09 26.05
N GLU A 271 11.98 15.61 25.12
CA GLU A 271 12.86 16.74 25.39
C GLU A 271 12.12 18.09 25.37
N HIS A 272 10.85 18.13 24.95
CA HIS A 272 10.08 19.39 24.81
C HIS A 272 10.84 20.51 24.10
N ALA A 273 11.66 20.15 23.09
CA ALA A 273 12.59 21.06 22.43
C ALA A 273 11.97 21.70 21.18
N LEU A 274 12.17 23.00 21.04
CA LEU A 274 11.97 23.74 19.81
C LEU A 274 13.30 24.26 19.30
N PHE A 275 13.68 23.93 18.07
CA PHE A 275 14.91 24.37 17.45
C PHE A 275 14.68 25.65 16.65
N PHE A 276 15.25 26.76 17.09
CA PHE A 276 15.14 28.04 16.44
C PHE A 276 16.44 28.41 15.73
N LEU A 277 16.44 28.40 14.38
CA LEU A 277 17.59 28.76 13.56
C LEU A 277 17.54 30.24 13.22
N TYR A 278 18.47 31.02 13.73
CA TYR A 278 18.58 32.47 13.49
C TYR A 278 19.94 32.84 12.87
N GLY A 279 20.06 34.03 12.35
CA GLY A 279 21.28 34.58 11.78
C GLY A 279 21.00 35.47 10.56
N THR A 280 22.08 36.14 10.08
CA THR A 280 22.04 36.99 8.89
C THR A 280 21.62 36.20 7.63
N GLY A 281 21.19 36.87 6.57
CA GLY A 281 20.81 36.21 5.31
C GLY A 281 21.97 35.43 4.67
N ALA A 282 21.66 34.56 3.73
CA ALA A 282 22.60 33.79 2.89
C ALA A 282 23.61 32.89 3.63
N ASN A 283 23.22 32.32 4.78
CA ASN A 283 24.08 31.45 5.63
C ASN A 283 23.61 29.97 5.66
N GLY A 284 22.90 29.50 4.67
CA GLY A 284 22.55 28.09 4.51
C GLY A 284 21.37 27.55 5.34
N LYS A 285 20.75 28.35 6.25
CA LYS A 285 19.63 27.85 7.10
C LYS A 285 18.49 27.19 6.32
N SER A 286 18.00 27.87 5.28
CA SER A 286 16.89 27.35 4.44
C SER A 286 17.30 26.09 3.69
N VAL A 287 18.53 26.01 3.20
CA VAL A 287 19.05 24.81 2.53
C VAL A 287 19.09 23.64 3.51
N PHE A 288 19.59 23.88 4.73
CA PHE A 288 19.66 22.86 5.78
C PHE A 288 18.26 22.31 6.10
N VAL A 289 17.29 23.17 6.43
CA VAL A 289 15.93 22.76 6.81
C VAL A 289 15.21 22.07 5.64
N ASN A 290 15.28 22.64 4.43
CA ASN A 290 14.62 22.07 3.26
C ASN A 290 15.19 20.71 2.88
N THR A 291 16.51 20.49 3.04
CA THR A 291 17.13 19.19 2.78
C THR A 291 16.61 18.15 3.77
N LEU A 292 16.55 18.47 5.06
CA LEU A 292 15.98 17.57 6.08
C LEU A 292 14.51 17.28 5.81
N ALA A 293 13.71 18.31 5.53
CA ALA A 293 12.28 18.13 5.21
C ALA A 293 12.09 17.25 3.97
N THR A 294 12.91 17.44 2.94
CA THR A 294 12.85 16.62 1.72
C THR A 294 13.17 15.15 2.02
N ILE A 295 14.22 14.88 2.81
CA ILE A 295 14.58 13.50 3.21
C ILE A 295 13.48 12.86 4.05
N LEU A 296 12.92 13.62 5.00
CA LEU A 296 11.84 13.13 5.87
C LEU A 296 10.55 12.81 5.10
N GLY A 297 10.31 13.42 3.95
CA GLY A 297 9.13 13.13 3.13
C GLY A 297 7.83 13.33 3.90
N ASP A 298 7.01 12.30 4.04
CA ASP A 298 5.70 12.39 4.73
C ASP A 298 5.81 12.67 6.24
N TYR A 299 6.99 12.53 6.84
CA TYR A 299 7.21 12.85 8.26
C TYR A 299 7.41 14.36 8.50
N ALA A 300 7.63 15.15 7.45
CA ALA A 300 7.81 16.60 7.53
C ALA A 300 6.57 17.34 7.03
N THR A 301 6.21 18.39 7.73
CA THR A 301 5.16 19.32 7.30
C THR A 301 5.58 20.76 7.59
N ASN A 302 4.98 21.71 6.85
CA ASN A 302 5.18 23.13 7.07
C ASN A 302 3.96 23.69 7.82
N ALA A 303 4.19 24.34 8.96
CA ALA A 303 3.17 25.07 9.65
C ALA A 303 3.25 26.57 9.32
N PRO A 304 2.11 27.28 9.15
CA PRO A 304 2.10 28.74 9.05
C PRO A 304 2.70 29.38 10.30
N MET A 305 3.45 30.49 10.12
CA MET A 305 4.08 31.19 11.25
C MET A 305 3.05 31.65 12.29
N ASP A 306 1.86 31.98 11.84
CA ASP A 306 0.73 32.35 12.70
C ASP A 306 0.33 31.26 13.71
N THR A 307 0.71 30.00 13.47
CA THR A 307 0.51 28.89 14.41
C THR A 307 1.24 29.10 15.74
N PHE A 308 2.35 29.83 15.70
CA PHE A 308 3.21 30.14 16.86
C PHE A 308 2.99 31.56 17.41
N MET A 309 2.03 32.33 16.85
CA MET A 309 1.75 33.69 17.30
C MET A 309 0.52 33.70 18.19
N GLU A 310 0.54 34.53 19.24
CA GLU A 310 -0.62 34.78 20.08
C GLU A 310 -1.72 35.44 19.24
N THR A 311 -2.87 34.76 19.12
CA THR A 311 -4.06 35.29 18.42
C THR A 311 -5.15 35.60 19.41
N ARG A 312 -5.84 36.75 19.20
CA ARG A 312 -6.96 37.18 20.06
C ARG A 312 -8.23 36.35 19.90
N THR A 313 -8.25 35.38 19.01
CA THR A 313 -9.38 34.46 18.77
C THR A 313 -8.90 33.04 18.96
N ASP A 314 -9.65 32.26 19.75
CA ASP A 314 -9.41 30.80 19.91
C ASP A 314 -9.46 30.12 18.54
N ARG A 315 -8.33 29.60 18.09
CA ARG A 315 -8.25 28.76 16.90
C ARG A 315 -8.54 27.32 17.29
N HIS A 316 -9.27 26.63 16.44
CA HIS A 316 -9.61 25.25 16.67
C HIS A 316 -8.33 24.36 16.61
N PRO A 317 -8.15 23.38 17.52
CA PRO A 317 -6.96 22.51 17.54
C PRO A 317 -6.70 21.75 16.23
N THR A 318 -7.71 21.62 15.37
CA THR A 318 -7.58 20.98 14.04
C THR A 318 -6.73 21.77 13.04
N ASP A 319 -6.46 23.06 13.27
CA ASP A 319 -5.60 23.87 12.40
C ASP A 319 -4.11 23.51 12.53
N MET A 320 -3.75 22.69 13.55
CA MET A 320 -2.40 22.18 13.80
C MET A 320 -2.22 20.70 13.43
N ALA A 321 -3.32 20.03 13.06
CA ALA A 321 -3.32 18.63 12.65
C ALA A 321 -3.45 18.54 11.13
N GLY A 322 -2.34 18.81 10.42
CA GLY A 322 -2.23 18.62 8.98
C GLY A 322 -1.69 17.25 8.64
#